data_3fad137728d68f4b2018bc924b548005
#
_entry.id   3fad137728d68f4b2018bc924b548005
#
_cell.length_a   1.000
_cell.length_b   1.000
_cell.length_c   1.000
_cell.angle_alpha   90.00
_cell.angle_beta   90.00
_cell.angle_gamma   90.00
#
_symmetry.space_group_name_H-M   'P 1'
#
loop_
_entity.id
_entity.type
_entity.pdbx_description
1 polymer ?
#
loop_
_entity_poly.entity_id
_entity_poly.type
_entity_poly.pdbx_seq_one_letter_code
_entity_poly.pdbx_strand_id
1 'polypeptide(L)' 'MRWVYFGKLYRTKFQAGCLAKRLEQDSWIYGYEEPRLVEIFRSRRGRYGVRFLP' A
#
# COMPACT_ATOMS: atom_id res chain seq x y z
N MET A 1 -3.08 -10.94 13.11
CA MET A 1 -2.38 -10.45 11.92
C MET A 1 -2.28 -8.94 11.98
N ARG A 2 -1.14 -8.40 11.62
CA ARG A 2 -0.92 -6.97 11.62
C ARG A 2 -0.85 -6.43 10.20
N TRP A 3 -1.56 -5.35 9.98
CA TRP A 3 -1.40 -4.57 8.77
C TRP A 3 -0.06 -3.84 8.79
N VAL A 4 0.65 -3.90 7.68
CA VAL A 4 1.86 -3.12 7.48
C VAL A 4 1.48 -1.91 6.65
N TYR A 5 1.75 -0.71 7.16
CA TYR A 5 1.39 0.53 6.48
C TYR A 5 2.60 1.09 5.77
N PHE A 6 2.43 1.40 4.49
CA PHE A 6 3.45 2.15 3.77
C PHE A 6 3.52 3.56 4.32
N GLY A 7 4.74 4.07 4.48
CA GLY A 7 4.95 5.36 5.12
C GLY A 7 4.60 6.58 4.27
N LYS A 8 4.09 6.40 3.06
CA LYS A 8 3.78 7.50 2.16
C LYS A 8 2.29 7.61 1.90
N LEU A 9 1.78 8.84 1.95
CA LEU A 9 0.39 9.15 1.63
C LEU A 9 0.32 9.94 0.33
N TYR A 10 -0.72 9.70 -0.44
CA TYR A 10 -0.92 10.34 -1.74
C TYR A 10 -2.18 11.18 -1.75
N ARG A 11 -2.23 12.18 -2.61
CA ARG A 11 -3.40 13.06 -2.74
C ARG A 11 -4.56 12.38 -3.43
N THR A 12 -4.29 11.44 -4.33
CA THR A 12 -5.32 10.78 -5.10
C THR A 12 -5.29 9.28 -4.91
N LYS A 13 -6.46 8.68 -5.03
CA LYS A 13 -6.60 7.22 -4.99
C LYS A 13 -5.83 6.55 -6.14
N PHE A 14 -5.77 7.22 -7.29
CA PHE A 14 -5.05 6.70 -8.45
C PHE A 14 -3.56 6.50 -8.13
N GLN A 15 -2.94 7.49 -7.48
CA GLN A 15 -1.53 7.39 -7.10
C GLN A 15 -1.30 6.25 -6.12
N ALA A 16 -2.17 6.12 -5.12
CA ALA A 16 -2.08 5.01 -4.15
C ALA A 16 -2.30 3.67 -4.85
N GLY A 17 -3.21 3.62 -5.81
CA GLY A 17 -3.49 2.42 -6.59
C GLY A 17 -2.28 1.95 -7.40
N CYS A 18 -1.53 2.87 -7.97
CA CYS A 18 -0.31 2.54 -8.69
C CYS A 18 0.72 1.89 -7.78
N LEU A 19 0.90 2.42 -6.58
CA LEU A 19 1.80 1.83 -5.60
C LEU A 19 1.30 0.46 -5.14
N ALA A 20 0.02 0.33 -4.86
CA ALA A 20 -0.57 -0.94 -4.43
C ALA A 20 -0.35 -2.03 -5.47
N LYS A 21 -0.58 -1.71 -6.73
CA LYS A 21 -0.37 -2.66 -7.83
C LYS A 21 1.09 -3.05 -7.95
N ARG A 22 1.98 -2.09 -7.82
CA ARG A 22 3.42 -2.34 -7.88
C ARG A 22 3.87 -3.20 -6.71
N LEU A 23 3.34 -2.97 -5.53
CA LEU A 23 3.65 -3.76 -4.35
C LEU A 23 3.20 -5.21 -4.52
N GLU A 24 2.05 -5.44 -5.14
CA GLU A 24 1.57 -6.80 -5.43
C GLU A 24 2.47 -7.54 -6.40
N GLN A 25 3.00 -6.85 -7.41
CA GLN A 25 3.79 -7.47 -8.47
C GLN A 25 5.28 -7.53 -8.14
N ASP A 26 5.80 -6.50 -7.49
CA ASP A 26 7.24 -6.32 -7.27
C ASP A 26 7.58 -6.06 -5.81
N SER A 27 6.91 -6.74 -4.89
CA SER A 27 7.13 -6.56 -3.46
C SER A 27 8.59 -6.76 -3.03
N TRP A 28 9.32 -7.62 -3.73
CA TRP A 28 10.72 -7.89 -3.45
C TRP A 28 11.61 -6.64 -3.61
N ILE A 29 11.23 -5.69 -4.47
CA ILE A 29 11.97 -4.42 -4.64
C ILE A 29 11.94 -3.61 -3.36
N TYR A 30 10.88 -3.74 -2.58
CA TYR A 30 10.71 -3.03 -1.32
C TYR A 30 11.20 -3.84 -0.12
N GLY A 31 11.79 -5.01 -0.37
CA GLY A 31 12.29 -5.87 0.71
C GLY A 31 11.23 -6.71 1.40
N TYR A 32 10.08 -6.89 0.78
CA TYR A 32 8.99 -7.68 1.34
C TYR A 32 8.78 -8.97 0.58
N GLU A 33 8.28 -9.99 1.27
CA GLU A 33 7.75 -11.17 0.62
C GLU A 33 6.40 -10.83 -0.02
N GLU A 34 5.91 -11.70 -0.89
CA GLU A 34 4.62 -11.50 -1.54
C GLU A 34 3.51 -11.31 -0.51
N PRO A 35 2.81 -10.17 -0.52
CA PRO A 35 1.76 -9.93 0.46
C PRO A 35 0.52 -10.77 0.17
N ARG A 36 -0.20 -11.14 1.21
CA ARG A 36 -1.46 -11.88 1.08
C ARG A 36 -2.59 -10.99 0.60
N LEU A 37 -2.58 -9.75 1.05
CA LEU A 37 -3.63 -8.79 0.74
C LEU A 37 -3.04 -7.40 0.74
N VAL A 38 -3.33 -6.65 -0.31
CA VAL A 38 -2.93 -5.24 -0.42
C VAL A 38 -4.19 -4.40 -0.48
N GLU A 39 -4.25 -3.36 0.30
CA GLU A 39 -5.43 -2.52 0.42
C GLU A 39 -5.06 -1.05 0.41
N ILE A 40 -5.91 -0.26 -0.24
CA ILE A 40 -5.80 1.20 -0.22
C ILE A 40 -6.73 1.71 0.88
N PHE A 41 -6.23 2.58 1.74
CA PHE A 41 -7.04 3.20 2.78
C PHE A 41 -7.04 4.71 2.65
N ARG A 42 -8.05 5.35 3.23
CA ARG A 42 -8.15 6.80 3.28
C ARG A 42 -7.81 7.29 4.68
N SER A 43 -6.88 8.24 4.76
CA SER A 43 -6.50 8.83 6.04
C SER A 43 -7.55 9.84 6.52
N ARG A 44 -7.43 10.24 7.79
CA ARG A 44 -8.33 11.25 8.36
C ARG A 44 -8.33 12.57 7.59
N ARG A 45 -7.20 12.92 7.00
CA ARG A 45 -7.04 14.15 6.26
C ARG A 45 -7.44 14.04 4.79
N GLY A 46 -8.03 12.93 4.40
CA GLY A 46 -8.46 12.73 3.03
C GLY A 46 -7.37 12.33 2.06
N ARG A 47 -6.23 11.88 2.56
CA ARG A 47 -5.15 11.35 1.74
C ARG A 47 -5.29 9.83 1.63
N TYR A 48 -4.65 9.26 0.63
CA TYR A 48 -4.72 7.83 0.36
C TYR A 48 -3.38 7.17 0.63
N GLY A 49 -3.42 6.04 1.28
CA GLY A 49 -2.23 5.26 1.57
C GLY A 49 -2.42 3.80 1.19
N VAL A 50 -1.35 3.02 1.34
CA VAL A 50 -1.36 1.59 1.04
C VAL A 50 -0.96 0.83 2.29
N ARG A 51 -1.68 -0.25 2.56
CA ARG A 51 -1.35 -1.18 3.63
C ARG A 51 -1.49 -2.60 3.10
N PHE A 52 -0.78 -3.52 3.72
CA PHE A 52 -0.83 -4.91 3.30
C PHE A 52 -0.69 -5.86 4.47
N LEU A 53 -1.16 -7.08 4.26
CA LEU A 53 -0.91 -8.20 5.17
C LEU A 53 0.25 -9.02 4.62
N PRO A 54 1.30 -9.21 5.41
CA PRO A 54 2.45 -10.01 4.98
C PRO A 54 2.13 -11.48 4.83
#